data_59b3ed2a0f6faf864a48783c4a9b32f2
#
_entry.id   59b3ed2a0f6faf864a48783c4a9b32f2
#
_cell.length_a   1.000
_cell.length_b   1.000
_cell.length_c   1.000
_cell.angle_alpha   90.00
_cell.angle_beta   90.00
_cell.angle_gamma   90.00
#
_symmetry.space_group_name_H-M   'P 1'
#
loop_
_entity.id
_entity.type
_entity.pdbx_description
1 polymer ?
#
loop_
_entity_poly.entity_id
_entity_poly.type
_entity_poly.pdbx_seq_one_letter_code
_entity_poly.pdbx_strand_id
1 'polypeptide(L)'
;MLLEDACQALGGTYEGKPLGSYGDLGCFSFDFVKTITCGEGGAVLTNNDKYAINADQYQDHGHDHIGNDRGEEAHLYMGYNFRISELNAAVGLAQLEKLDAILQLQKRNYEIIRSVLETVEGVTFRRVPEGGVENYSFLNFFLPNGELTQKVHKALSENGVDACFYWYTNNWHYIDGWEHLRNLKTLGNVSSKFRNQIQKLNETDFSKSDAVISRTISTLIKIGWTVEEVKVRAEKMKAVIISAL
;
A
#
# COMPACT_ATOMS: atom_id res chain seq x y z
N MET A 1 12.92 -18.74 -1.66
CA MET A 1 11.51 -18.35 -1.73
C MET A 1 11.43 -16.83 -1.74
N LEU A 2 10.78 -16.28 -2.74
CA LEU A 2 10.49 -14.85 -2.88
C LEU A 2 8.98 -14.63 -2.67
N LEU A 3 8.63 -13.82 -1.68
CA LEU A 3 7.27 -13.35 -1.43
C LEU A 3 7.18 -11.89 -1.86
N GLU A 4 6.25 -11.57 -2.76
CA GLU A 4 5.95 -10.20 -3.15
C GLU A 4 4.78 -9.65 -2.32
N ASP A 5 5.01 -8.60 -1.56
CA ASP A 5 3.93 -7.78 -1.02
C ASP A 5 3.47 -6.79 -2.11
N ALA A 6 2.48 -7.22 -2.89
CA ALA A 6 1.86 -6.42 -3.95
C ALA A 6 0.56 -5.73 -3.50
N CYS A 7 0.31 -5.62 -2.19
CA CYS A 7 -0.93 -5.05 -1.64
C CYS A 7 -1.19 -3.58 -2.03
N GLN A 8 -0.15 -2.86 -2.45
CA GLN A 8 -0.24 -1.47 -2.95
C GLN A 8 0.12 -1.37 -4.44
N ALA A 9 0.35 -2.50 -5.12
CA ALA A 9 0.95 -2.53 -6.45
C ALA A 9 0.04 -3.15 -7.54
N LEU A 10 -1.21 -3.47 -7.20
CA LEU A 10 -2.15 -4.04 -8.17
C LEU A 10 -2.28 -3.12 -9.41
N GLY A 11 -2.06 -3.69 -10.58
CA GLY A 11 -2.04 -2.98 -11.86
C GLY A 11 -0.68 -2.40 -12.26
N GLY A 12 0.31 -2.39 -11.36
CA GLY A 12 1.68 -2.05 -11.69
C GLY A 12 2.39 -3.21 -12.41
N THR A 13 3.35 -2.87 -13.29
CA THR A 13 4.12 -3.87 -14.04
C THR A 13 5.61 -3.55 -14.00
N TYR A 14 6.44 -4.56 -14.23
CA TYR A 14 7.86 -4.41 -14.52
C TYR A 14 8.19 -5.25 -15.77
N GLU A 15 8.88 -4.66 -16.75
CA GLU A 15 9.15 -5.31 -18.06
C GLU A 15 7.92 -6.00 -18.67
N GLY A 16 6.75 -5.36 -18.55
CA GLY A 16 5.48 -5.86 -19.08
C GLY A 16 4.81 -6.97 -18.28
N LYS A 17 5.43 -7.48 -17.22
CA LYS A 17 4.87 -8.51 -16.36
C LYS A 17 4.25 -7.89 -15.10
N PRO A 18 3.05 -8.32 -14.65
CA PRO A 18 2.40 -7.77 -13.46
C PRO A 18 3.24 -7.97 -12.18
N LEU A 19 3.30 -6.94 -11.34
CA LEU A 19 3.85 -7.05 -9.98
C LEU A 19 2.99 -8.01 -9.14
N GLY A 20 3.63 -8.79 -8.28
CA GLY A 20 2.99 -9.88 -7.54
C GLY A 20 2.98 -11.22 -8.29
N SER A 21 3.61 -11.28 -9.50
CA SER A 21 3.71 -12.51 -10.30
C SER A 21 5.14 -12.96 -10.58
N TYR A 22 6.15 -12.29 -10.03
CA TYR A 22 7.56 -12.61 -10.21
C TYR A 22 8.06 -13.66 -9.23
N GLY A 23 7.61 -13.56 -7.97
CA GLY A 23 8.03 -14.43 -6.88
C GLY A 23 7.35 -15.79 -6.88
N ASP A 24 7.67 -16.56 -5.85
CA ASP A 24 6.98 -17.84 -5.56
C ASP A 24 5.53 -17.59 -5.12
N LEU A 25 5.30 -16.44 -4.47
CA LEU A 25 4.00 -16.01 -3.93
C LEU A 25 3.86 -14.49 -4.14
N GLY A 26 2.70 -14.03 -4.59
CA GLY A 26 2.29 -12.63 -4.61
C GLY A 26 1.08 -12.41 -3.71
N CYS A 27 1.13 -11.41 -2.84
CA CYS A 27 0.04 -11.07 -1.93
C CYS A 27 -0.62 -9.76 -2.36
N PHE A 28 -1.96 -9.75 -2.40
CA PHE A 28 -2.78 -8.60 -2.75
C PHE A 28 -3.78 -8.28 -1.63
N SER A 29 -4.12 -7.02 -1.50
CA SER A 29 -5.15 -6.55 -0.58
C SER A 29 -6.29 -5.86 -1.34
N PHE A 30 -7.51 -6.11 -0.90
CA PHE A 30 -8.74 -5.51 -1.41
C PHE A 30 -9.48 -4.75 -0.31
N ASP A 31 -8.74 -4.19 0.67
CA ASP A 31 -9.34 -3.34 1.68
C ASP A 31 -9.88 -2.03 1.06
N PHE A 32 -10.62 -1.25 1.87
CA PHE A 32 -11.39 -0.09 1.38
C PHE A 32 -10.55 1.05 0.77
N VAL A 33 -9.22 1.09 0.99
CA VAL A 33 -8.31 2.15 0.45
C VAL A 33 -7.49 1.69 -0.76
N LYS A 34 -7.66 0.45 -1.21
CA LYS A 34 -6.87 -0.10 -2.33
C LYS A 34 -7.40 0.32 -3.70
N THR A 35 -6.61 0.06 -4.74
CA THR A 35 -6.96 0.36 -6.16
C THR A 35 -8.32 -0.22 -6.55
N ILE A 36 -8.58 -1.46 -6.15
CA ILE A 36 -9.91 -2.07 -6.13
C ILE A 36 -10.21 -2.54 -4.71
N THR A 37 -11.46 -2.55 -4.32
CA THR A 37 -11.87 -2.92 -2.97
C THR A 37 -13.08 -3.85 -2.96
N CYS A 38 -13.11 -4.76 -2.01
CA CYS A 38 -14.30 -5.52 -1.66
C CYS A 38 -14.74 -5.27 -0.19
N GLY A 39 -14.31 -4.15 0.39
CA GLY A 39 -14.47 -3.82 1.80
C GLY A 39 -13.31 -4.39 2.61
N GLU A 40 -13.29 -5.69 2.80
CA GLU A 40 -12.18 -6.45 3.38
C GLU A 40 -11.94 -7.71 2.58
N GLY A 41 -10.67 -7.98 2.23
CA GLY A 41 -10.28 -9.15 1.48
C GLY A 41 -8.85 -9.06 0.96
N GLY A 42 -8.42 -10.14 0.34
CA GLY A 42 -7.12 -10.25 -0.29
C GLY A 42 -7.01 -11.50 -1.13
N ALA A 43 -5.90 -11.65 -1.81
CA ALA A 43 -5.57 -12.83 -2.60
C ALA A 43 -4.09 -13.18 -2.46
N VAL A 44 -3.82 -14.46 -2.55
CA VAL A 44 -2.48 -15.01 -2.74
C VAL A 44 -2.41 -15.63 -4.12
N LEU A 45 -1.43 -15.19 -4.92
CA LEU A 45 -1.18 -15.70 -6.26
C LEU A 45 0.10 -16.55 -6.26
N THR A 46 0.02 -17.74 -6.85
CA THR A 46 1.18 -18.63 -7.02
C THR A 46 1.00 -19.55 -8.22
N ASN A 47 2.11 -19.96 -8.84
CA ASN A 47 2.15 -21.02 -9.86
C ASN A 47 2.63 -22.36 -9.27
N ASN A 48 2.78 -22.47 -7.95
CA ASN A 48 3.24 -23.66 -7.27
C ASN A 48 2.07 -24.34 -6.56
N ASP A 49 1.66 -25.52 -7.04
CA ASP A 49 0.51 -26.26 -6.52
C ASP A 49 0.62 -26.53 -5.00
N LYS A 50 1.82 -26.83 -4.51
CA LYS A 50 2.04 -27.07 -3.07
C LYS A 50 1.75 -25.82 -2.26
N TYR A 51 2.16 -24.62 -2.74
CA TYR A 51 1.87 -23.36 -2.05
C TYR A 51 0.39 -23.00 -2.15
N ALA A 52 -0.24 -23.27 -3.30
CA ALA A 52 -1.68 -23.07 -3.47
C ALA A 52 -2.49 -23.91 -2.48
N ILE A 53 -2.21 -25.22 -2.42
CA ILE A 53 -2.85 -26.14 -1.48
C ILE A 53 -2.61 -25.72 -0.02
N ASN A 54 -1.38 -25.37 0.33
CA ASN A 54 -1.07 -24.97 1.71
C ASN A 54 -1.79 -23.66 2.09
N ALA A 55 -1.89 -22.68 1.17
CA ALA A 55 -2.59 -21.43 1.42
C ALA A 55 -4.09 -21.64 1.58
N ASP A 56 -4.67 -22.49 0.71
CA ASP A 56 -6.08 -22.86 0.75
C ASP A 56 -6.44 -23.53 2.09
N GLN A 57 -5.69 -24.54 2.50
CA GLN A 57 -5.92 -25.23 3.77
C GLN A 57 -5.70 -24.29 4.98
N TYR A 58 -4.64 -23.49 4.97
CA TYR A 58 -4.31 -22.61 6.10
C TYR A 58 -5.37 -21.54 6.34
N GLN A 59 -5.95 -20.99 5.26
CA GLN A 59 -7.00 -19.98 5.36
C GLN A 59 -8.35 -20.53 5.81
N ASP A 60 -8.53 -21.85 5.79
CA ASP A 60 -9.74 -22.55 6.23
C ASP A 60 -9.46 -23.60 7.32
N HIS A 61 -8.94 -23.17 8.46
CA HIS A 61 -8.72 -23.98 9.66
C HIS A 61 -7.83 -25.22 9.47
N GLY A 62 -7.15 -25.38 8.34
CA GLY A 62 -6.33 -26.54 7.99
C GLY A 62 -7.09 -27.67 7.29
N HIS A 63 -8.35 -27.45 6.90
CA HIS A 63 -9.14 -28.43 6.15
C HIS A 63 -8.47 -28.81 4.82
N ASP A 64 -8.45 -30.12 4.51
CA ASP A 64 -7.85 -30.59 3.25
C ASP A 64 -8.81 -30.57 2.04
N HIS A 65 -10.07 -30.24 2.28
CA HIS A 65 -11.15 -30.15 1.27
C HIS A 65 -11.34 -31.46 0.48
N ILE A 66 -11.02 -32.61 1.10
CA ILE A 66 -11.19 -33.93 0.50
C ILE A 66 -12.40 -34.62 1.12
N GLY A 67 -13.39 -34.97 0.31
CA GLY A 67 -14.61 -35.60 0.77
C GLY A 67 -15.86 -34.85 0.32
N ASN A 68 -17.01 -35.26 0.86
CA ASN A 68 -18.33 -34.71 0.53
C ASN A 68 -18.96 -33.96 1.71
N ASP A 69 -18.39 -34.08 2.88
CA ASP A 69 -18.86 -33.44 4.11
C ASP A 69 -17.68 -32.86 4.88
N ARG A 70 -17.87 -31.62 5.34
CA ARG A 70 -16.84 -30.89 6.07
C ARG A 70 -16.40 -31.57 7.37
N GLY A 71 -17.25 -32.40 7.97
CA GLY A 71 -16.93 -33.22 9.14
C GLY A 71 -16.07 -34.44 8.84
N GLU A 72 -15.92 -34.82 7.57
CA GLU A 72 -15.06 -35.92 7.11
C GLU A 72 -13.66 -35.47 6.69
N GLU A 73 -13.46 -34.15 6.49
CA GLU A 73 -12.21 -33.58 6.07
C GLU A 73 -11.13 -33.66 7.17
N ALA A 74 -9.89 -33.95 6.76
CA ALA A 74 -8.76 -33.95 7.69
C ALA A 74 -8.24 -32.50 7.90
N HIS A 75 -7.68 -32.24 9.09
CA HIS A 75 -6.96 -31.02 9.40
C HIS A 75 -5.46 -31.33 9.40
N LEU A 76 -4.76 -30.98 8.33
CA LEU A 76 -3.35 -31.30 8.17
C LEU A 76 -2.44 -30.33 8.95
N TYR A 77 -2.92 -29.11 9.21
CA TYR A 77 -2.19 -28.06 9.94
C TYR A 77 -3.12 -27.29 10.87
N MET A 78 -2.52 -26.55 11.80
CA MET A 78 -3.24 -25.46 12.46
C MET A 78 -3.43 -24.32 11.44
N GLY A 79 -4.67 -24.02 11.11
CA GLY A 79 -5.07 -22.91 10.26
C GLY A 79 -5.96 -21.91 11.00
N TYR A 80 -6.33 -20.87 10.30
CA TYR A 80 -7.21 -19.80 10.79
C TYR A 80 -8.40 -19.64 9.85
N ASN A 81 -9.38 -18.83 10.26
CA ASN A 81 -10.45 -18.41 9.39
C ASN A 81 -10.09 -17.09 8.71
N PHE A 82 -9.48 -17.20 7.53
CA PHE A 82 -9.18 -16.07 6.64
C PHE A 82 -10.01 -16.14 5.34
N ARG A 83 -11.08 -16.92 5.35
CA ARG A 83 -11.97 -17.03 4.19
C ARG A 83 -12.61 -15.67 3.89
N ILE A 84 -12.53 -15.24 2.64
CA ILE A 84 -13.34 -14.12 2.16
C ILE A 84 -14.83 -14.56 2.12
N SER A 85 -15.75 -13.66 2.48
CA SER A 85 -17.16 -13.95 2.32
C SER A 85 -17.57 -13.92 0.84
N GLU A 86 -18.58 -14.70 0.46
CA GLU A 86 -19.15 -14.69 -0.90
C GLU A 86 -19.62 -13.29 -1.33
N LEU A 87 -20.17 -12.50 -0.40
CA LEU A 87 -20.59 -11.11 -0.68
C LEU A 87 -19.40 -10.22 -1.04
N ASN A 88 -18.31 -10.29 -0.26
CA ASN A 88 -17.10 -9.52 -0.54
C ASN A 88 -16.43 -10.02 -1.83
N ALA A 89 -16.39 -11.33 -2.04
CA ALA A 89 -15.82 -11.92 -3.27
C ALA A 89 -16.59 -11.45 -4.52
N ALA A 90 -17.92 -11.41 -4.49
CA ALA A 90 -18.74 -10.92 -5.58
C ALA A 90 -18.47 -9.43 -5.89
N VAL A 91 -18.31 -8.60 -4.85
CA VAL A 91 -17.91 -7.20 -5.02
C VAL A 91 -16.51 -7.10 -5.60
N GLY A 92 -15.56 -7.90 -5.10
CA GLY A 92 -14.19 -7.95 -5.60
C GLY A 92 -14.11 -8.32 -7.07
N LEU A 93 -14.87 -9.32 -7.50
CA LEU A 93 -14.96 -9.74 -8.92
C LEU A 93 -15.48 -8.60 -9.79
N ALA A 94 -16.57 -7.95 -9.40
CA ALA A 94 -17.13 -6.81 -10.13
C ALA A 94 -16.19 -5.60 -10.17
N GLN A 95 -15.32 -5.44 -9.18
CA GLN A 95 -14.27 -4.39 -9.17
C GLN A 95 -13.10 -4.78 -10.09
N LEU A 96 -12.72 -6.05 -10.10
CA LEU A 96 -11.65 -6.55 -10.96
C LEU A 96 -11.96 -6.34 -12.45
N GLU A 97 -13.22 -6.53 -12.85
CA GLU A 97 -13.68 -6.24 -14.23
C GLU A 97 -13.50 -4.77 -14.64
N LYS A 98 -13.39 -3.85 -13.67
CA LYS A 98 -13.20 -2.41 -13.90
C LYS A 98 -11.75 -1.96 -13.78
N LEU A 99 -10.81 -2.86 -13.47
CA LEU A 99 -9.44 -2.52 -13.12
C LEU A 99 -8.77 -1.64 -14.18
N ASP A 100 -8.86 -2.00 -15.46
CA ASP A 100 -8.24 -1.24 -16.55
C ASP A 100 -8.78 0.20 -16.63
N ALA A 101 -10.09 0.38 -16.50
CA ALA A 101 -10.70 1.70 -16.49
C ALA A 101 -10.27 2.53 -15.27
N ILE A 102 -10.16 1.89 -14.10
CA ILE A 102 -9.66 2.52 -12.87
C ILE A 102 -8.22 2.98 -13.06
N LEU A 103 -7.34 2.12 -13.58
CA LEU A 103 -5.94 2.46 -13.83
C LEU A 103 -5.77 3.62 -14.83
N GLN A 104 -6.60 3.66 -15.89
CA GLN A 104 -6.60 4.78 -16.84
C GLN A 104 -7.01 6.10 -16.20
N LEU A 105 -8.03 6.09 -15.33
CA LEU A 105 -8.46 7.28 -14.58
C LEU A 105 -7.40 7.74 -13.59
N GLN A 106 -6.77 6.81 -12.87
CA GLN A 106 -5.67 7.12 -11.94
C GLN A 106 -4.50 7.72 -12.70
N LYS A 107 -4.07 7.10 -13.81
CA LYS A 107 -2.98 7.60 -14.64
C LYS A 107 -3.24 9.03 -15.12
N ARG A 108 -4.41 9.28 -15.70
CA ARG A 108 -4.81 10.63 -16.16
C ARG A 108 -4.70 11.67 -15.03
N ASN A 109 -5.27 11.37 -13.87
CA ASN A 109 -5.29 12.31 -12.76
C ASN A 109 -3.90 12.51 -12.15
N TYR A 110 -3.12 11.45 -12.04
CA TYR A 110 -1.73 11.47 -11.62
C TYR A 110 -0.87 12.36 -12.52
N GLU A 111 -0.95 12.16 -13.85
CA GLU A 111 -0.15 12.91 -14.83
C GLU A 111 -0.47 14.42 -14.81
N ILE A 112 -1.74 14.79 -14.65
CA ILE A 112 -2.15 16.19 -14.52
C ILE A 112 -1.53 16.83 -13.27
N ILE A 113 -1.61 16.18 -12.11
CA ILE A 113 -1.05 16.74 -10.88
C ILE A 113 0.48 16.78 -10.98
N ARG A 114 1.10 15.72 -11.44
CA ARG A 114 2.54 15.63 -11.59
C ARG A 114 3.10 16.72 -12.49
N SER A 115 2.52 16.92 -13.68
CA SER A 115 2.98 17.93 -14.66
C SER A 115 2.97 19.34 -14.09
N VAL A 116 2.00 19.68 -13.22
CA VAL A 116 1.95 20.97 -12.55
C VAL A 116 3.00 21.07 -11.45
N LEU A 117 3.17 20.04 -10.62
CA LEU A 117 4.13 20.05 -9.53
C LEU A 117 5.59 19.97 -10.02
N GLU A 118 5.87 19.41 -11.18
CA GLU A 118 7.20 19.41 -11.82
C GLU A 118 7.70 20.82 -12.15
N THR A 119 6.79 21.80 -12.23
CA THR A 119 7.16 23.20 -12.45
C THR A 119 7.58 23.94 -11.18
N VAL A 120 7.48 23.31 -10.00
CA VAL A 120 7.80 23.91 -8.70
C VAL A 120 9.26 23.61 -8.37
N GLU A 121 10.08 24.66 -8.25
CA GLU A 121 11.48 24.52 -7.84
C GLU A 121 11.54 23.85 -6.44
N GLY A 122 12.48 22.91 -6.28
CA GLY A 122 12.64 22.15 -5.02
C GLY A 122 11.72 20.93 -4.87
N VAL A 123 10.73 20.73 -5.74
CA VAL A 123 9.94 19.51 -5.79
C VAL A 123 10.62 18.46 -6.68
N THR A 124 10.77 17.27 -6.15
CA THR A 124 11.32 16.12 -6.91
C THR A 124 10.42 14.90 -6.73
N PHE A 125 10.57 13.90 -7.60
CA PHE A 125 9.70 12.72 -7.60
C PHE A 125 10.48 11.44 -7.41
N ARG A 126 9.79 10.40 -6.98
CA ARG A 126 10.32 9.04 -6.90
C ARG A 126 10.78 8.58 -8.29
N ARG A 127 11.98 7.99 -8.34
CA ARG A 127 12.45 7.32 -9.54
C ARG A 127 11.68 6.01 -9.73
N VAL A 128 11.08 5.83 -10.88
CA VAL A 128 10.56 4.54 -11.33
C VAL A 128 11.71 3.83 -12.08
N PRO A 129 12.03 2.56 -11.77
CA PRO A 129 13.00 1.80 -12.53
C PRO A 129 12.65 1.76 -14.02
N GLU A 130 13.65 1.67 -14.87
CA GLU A 130 13.44 1.43 -16.31
C GLU A 130 12.65 0.11 -16.50
N GLY A 131 11.68 0.11 -17.39
CA GLY A 131 10.74 -1.01 -17.58
C GLY A 131 9.61 -1.09 -16.55
N GLY A 132 9.64 -0.26 -15.49
CA GLY A 132 8.58 -0.20 -14.48
C GLY A 132 7.41 0.69 -14.92
N VAL A 133 6.18 0.25 -14.62
CA VAL A 133 4.96 1.04 -14.78
C VAL A 133 4.21 1.04 -13.45
N GLU A 134 3.91 2.22 -12.94
CA GLU A 134 3.16 2.39 -11.69
C GLU A 134 1.67 2.13 -11.89
N ASN A 135 0.97 1.83 -10.80
CA ASN A 135 -0.51 1.79 -10.81
C ASN A 135 -1.15 3.16 -10.60
N TYR A 136 -0.34 4.19 -10.39
CA TYR A 136 -0.76 5.60 -10.24
C TYR A 136 -1.72 5.89 -9.09
N SER A 137 -1.84 5.00 -8.11
CA SER A 137 -2.73 5.19 -6.96
C SER A 137 -2.26 6.29 -6.00
N PHE A 138 -0.96 6.52 -5.92
CA PHE A 138 -0.33 7.58 -5.15
C PHE A 138 0.73 8.32 -5.95
N LEU A 139 0.72 9.64 -5.87
CA LEU A 139 1.83 10.47 -6.30
C LEU A 139 2.70 10.83 -5.09
N ASN A 140 3.94 10.34 -5.09
CA ASN A 140 4.93 10.63 -4.06
C ASN A 140 5.88 11.71 -4.58
N PHE A 141 6.00 12.80 -3.84
CA PHE A 141 6.95 13.86 -4.15
C PHE A 141 7.77 14.24 -2.91
N PHE A 142 8.96 14.76 -3.17
CA PHE A 142 9.94 15.12 -2.14
C PHE A 142 10.15 16.61 -2.14
N LEU A 143 10.33 17.15 -0.95
CA LEU A 143 10.77 18.51 -0.69
C LEU A 143 12.23 18.53 -0.23
N PRO A 144 12.91 19.69 -0.19
CA PRO A 144 14.33 19.76 0.15
C PRO A 144 14.71 19.18 1.51
N ASN A 145 13.87 19.31 2.52
CA ASN A 145 14.10 18.83 3.89
C ASN A 145 12.81 18.58 4.65
N GLY A 146 12.93 17.92 5.82
CA GLY A 146 11.78 17.52 6.64
C GLY A 146 11.01 18.70 7.26
N GLU A 147 11.69 19.76 7.68
CA GLU A 147 11.03 20.95 8.28
C GLU A 147 10.09 21.60 7.26
N LEU A 148 10.58 21.81 6.06
CA LEU A 148 9.81 22.36 4.96
C LEU A 148 8.65 21.43 4.56
N THR A 149 8.88 20.10 4.56
CA THR A 149 7.84 19.12 4.26
C THR A 149 6.69 19.18 5.26
N GLN A 150 7.01 19.29 6.55
CA GLN A 150 6.00 19.42 7.59
C GLN A 150 5.21 20.72 7.44
N LYS A 151 5.88 21.84 7.15
CA LYS A 151 5.26 23.15 6.89
C LYS A 151 4.31 23.08 5.69
N VAL A 152 4.78 22.52 4.58
CA VAL A 152 3.97 22.34 3.35
C VAL A 152 2.78 21.41 3.59
N HIS A 153 2.98 20.27 4.25
CA HIS A 153 1.89 19.34 4.55
C HIS A 153 0.80 20.02 5.39
N LYS A 154 1.19 20.77 6.42
CA LYS A 154 0.25 21.55 7.23
C LYS A 154 -0.49 22.59 6.39
N ALA A 155 0.23 23.35 5.56
CA ALA A 155 -0.36 24.37 4.68
C ALA A 155 -1.34 23.75 3.66
N LEU A 156 -1.04 22.59 3.08
CA LEU A 156 -1.96 21.88 2.19
C LEU A 156 -3.27 21.55 2.90
N SER A 157 -3.19 21.01 4.13
CA SER A 157 -4.36 20.68 4.93
C SER A 157 -5.19 21.94 5.28
N GLU A 158 -4.55 23.01 5.74
CA GLU A 158 -5.21 24.26 6.13
C GLU A 158 -5.88 24.95 4.94
N ASN A 159 -5.37 24.74 3.72
CA ASN A 159 -5.98 25.21 2.49
C ASN A 159 -6.98 24.23 1.88
N GLY A 160 -7.39 23.18 2.58
CA GLY A 160 -8.39 22.22 2.13
C GLY A 160 -7.93 21.35 0.96
N VAL A 161 -6.63 21.07 0.85
CA VAL A 161 -6.09 20.03 -0.03
C VAL A 161 -6.05 18.74 0.77
N ASP A 162 -7.08 17.93 0.62
CA ASP A 162 -7.23 16.64 1.30
C ASP A 162 -6.32 15.53 0.71
N ALA A 163 -6.36 14.34 1.31
CA ALA A 163 -5.70 13.13 0.82
C ALA A 163 -4.19 13.27 0.56
N CYS A 164 -3.52 14.21 1.25
CA CYS A 164 -2.07 14.33 1.32
C CYS A 164 -1.60 13.76 2.65
N PHE A 165 -0.63 12.85 2.62
CA PHE A 165 -0.14 12.14 3.78
C PHE A 165 1.34 12.44 4.02
N TYR A 166 1.69 12.66 5.27
CA TYR A 166 3.07 12.79 5.74
C TYR A 166 3.38 11.59 6.65
N TRP A 167 3.90 10.53 6.05
CA TRP A 167 4.09 9.24 6.71
C TRP A 167 5.12 9.26 7.84
N TYR A 168 6.02 10.22 7.83
CA TYR A 168 7.08 10.34 8.86
C TYR A 168 6.52 10.54 10.26
N THR A 169 5.45 11.32 10.40
CA THR A 169 4.79 11.58 11.69
C THR A 169 3.52 10.75 11.90
N ASN A 170 3.12 10.00 10.87
CA ASN A 170 1.98 9.11 10.91
C ASN A 170 2.45 7.72 11.36
N ASN A 171 1.77 7.12 12.34
CA ASN A 171 2.15 5.80 12.87
C ASN A 171 1.72 4.62 12.00
N TRP A 172 1.30 4.85 10.77
CA TRP A 172 0.69 3.81 9.93
C TRP A 172 1.72 2.98 9.15
N HIS A 173 2.70 3.61 8.51
CA HIS A 173 3.62 2.95 7.57
C HIS A 173 5.10 3.06 7.92
N TYR A 174 5.45 3.72 9.02
CA TYR A 174 6.82 3.90 9.42
C TYR A 174 7.08 3.25 10.79
N ILE A 175 7.83 2.15 10.79
CA ILE A 175 8.04 1.29 11.96
C ILE A 175 8.70 2.02 13.13
N ASP A 176 9.51 3.05 12.87
CA ASP A 176 10.14 3.84 13.95
C ASP A 176 9.08 4.57 14.80
N GLY A 177 7.94 4.94 14.22
CA GLY A 177 6.78 5.50 14.92
C GLY A 177 5.91 4.48 15.67
N TRP A 178 6.21 3.18 15.59
CA TRP A 178 5.37 2.13 16.21
C TRP A 178 5.74 1.87 17.66
N GLU A 179 5.44 2.81 18.53
CA GLU A 179 5.73 2.73 19.97
C GLU A 179 5.17 1.47 20.64
N HIS A 180 3.99 1.00 20.23
CA HIS A 180 3.39 -0.21 20.77
C HIS A 180 4.24 -1.45 20.51
N LEU A 181 4.86 -1.56 19.32
CA LEU A 181 5.76 -2.64 18.98
C LEU A 181 7.10 -2.47 19.72
N ARG A 182 7.69 -1.29 19.64
CA ARG A 182 9.00 -0.98 20.27
C ARG A 182 8.98 -1.15 21.78
N ASN A 183 7.87 -0.84 22.43
CA ASN A 183 7.67 -0.96 23.86
C ASN A 183 6.99 -2.26 24.30
N LEU A 184 6.81 -3.22 23.37
CA LEU A 184 6.16 -4.52 23.64
C LEU A 184 4.80 -4.39 24.36
N LYS A 185 3.97 -3.42 23.93
CA LYS A 185 2.60 -3.27 24.44
C LYS A 185 1.72 -4.37 23.84
N THR A 186 1.62 -5.51 24.52
CA THR A 186 0.89 -6.71 24.09
C THR A 186 -0.16 -7.10 25.11
N LEU A 187 -1.22 -7.83 24.66
CA LEU A 187 -2.27 -8.34 25.56
C LEU A 187 -1.81 -9.54 26.41
N GLY A 188 -0.71 -10.17 26.03
CA GLY A 188 -0.18 -11.36 26.69
C GLY A 188 1.33 -11.37 26.76
N ASN A 189 1.87 -12.42 27.37
CA ASN A 189 3.31 -12.60 27.47
C ASN A 189 3.91 -12.93 26.11
N VAL A 190 5.02 -12.29 25.77
CA VAL A 190 5.80 -12.59 24.58
C VAL A 190 7.05 -13.41 24.93
N SER A 191 7.49 -14.26 23.98
CA SER A 191 8.66 -15.08 24.14
C SER A 191 9.93 -14.25 24.30
N SER A 192 10.96 -14.81 24.97
CA SER A 192 12.28 -14.18 25.07
C SER A 192 12.89 -13.93 23.68
N LYS A 193 12.69 -14.85 22.73
CA LYS A 193 13.14 -14.70 21.34
C LYS A 193 12.55 -13.43 20.71
N PHE A 194 11.25 -13.18 20.88
CA PHE A 194 10.59 -12.00 20.33
C PHE A 194 11.08 -10.73 21.02
N ARG A 195 11.24 -10.73 22.37
CA ARG A 195 11.82 -9.57 23.09
C ARG A 195 13.20 -9.19 22.57
N ASN A 196 14.06 -10.19 22.34
CA ASN A 196 15.41 -9.95 21.81
C ASN A 196 15.37 -9.37 20.37
N GLN A 197 14.38 -9.75 19.57
CA GLN A 197 14.21 -9.15 18.24
C GLN A 197 13.76 -7.69 18.32
N ILE A 198 12.84 -7.37 19.23
CA ILE A 198 12.41 -5.97 19.43
C ILE A 198 13.55 -5.12 20.01
N GLN A 199 14.38 -5.67 20.90
CA GLN A 199 15.56 -4.96 21.35
C GLN A 199 16.50 -4.61 20.19
N LYS A 200 16.79 -5.57 19.30
CA LYS A 200 17.58 -5.32 18.08
C LYS A 200 16.94 -4.27 17.17
N LEU A 201 15.61 -4.30 17.03
CA LEU A 201 14.88 -3.28 16.27
C LEU A 201 15.10 -1.89 16.87
N ASN A 202 15.06 -1.76 18.22
CA ASN A 202 15.28 -0.51 18.93
C ASN A 202 16.71 0.03 18.80
N GLU A 203 17.67 -0.85 18.54
CA GLU A 203 19.08 -0.52 18.29
C GLU A 203 19.38 -0.25 16.81
N THR A 204 18.39 -0.45 15.92
CA THR A 204 18.57 -0.26 14.48
C THR A 204 18.63 1.23 14.13
N ASP A 205 19.62 1.60 13.33
CA ASP A 205 19.75 2.95 12.75
C ASP A 205 18.81 3.12 11.56
N PHE A 206 17.83 4.00 11.69
CA PHE A 206 16.87 4.37 10.64
C PHE A 206 17.24 5.68 9.92
N SER A 207 18.40 6.28 10.18
CA SER A 207 18.80 7.58 9.63
C SER A 207 18.66 7.70 8.11
N LYS A 208 18.92 6.62 7.36
CA LYS A 208 18.74 6.59 5.90
C LYS A 208 17.26 6.61 5.49
N SER A 209 16.41 5.93 6.24
CA SER A 209 14.96 5.96 6.02
C SER A 209 14.39 7.31 6.41
N ASP A 210 14.83 7.87 7.54
CA ASP A 210 14.46 9.21 8.02
C ASP A 210 14.78 10.28 6.98
N ALA A 211 15.97 10.22 6.39
CA ALA A 211 16.42 11.18 5.37
C ALA A 211 15.53 11.19 4.11
N VAL A 212 14.82 10.12 3.83
CA VAL A 212 13.90 10.02 2.69
C VAL A 212 12.47 10.32 3.12
N ILE A 213 11.95 9.61 4.13
CA ILE A 213 10.53 9.67 4.48
C ILE A 213 10.16 11.01 5.13
N SER A 214 11.09 11.66 5.86
CA SER A 214 10.87 12.98 6.47
C SER A 214 10.61 14.08 5.44
N ARG A 215 11.07 13.90 4.20
CA ARG A 215 10.87 14.88 3.12
C ARG A 215 9.86 14.44 2.06
N THR A 216 9.05 13.43 2.35
CA THR A 216 8.08 12.84 1.41
C THR A 216 6.66 13.23 1.77
N ILE A 217 5.91 13.73 0.80
CA ILE A 217 4.44 13.82 0.84
C ILE A 217 3.88 12.85 -0.20
N SER A 218 2.88 12.08 0.22
CA SER A 218 2.12 11.17 -0.66
C SER A 218 0.70 11.71 -0.85
N THR A 219 0.28 11.93 -2.08
CA THR A 219 -1.12 12.28 -2.37
C THR A 219 -1.84 11.12 -3.04
N LEU A 220 -2.97 10.72 -2.45
CA LEU A 220 -3.85 9.70 -3.02
C LEU A 220 -4.54 10.24 -4.28
N ILE A 221 -4.54 9.45 -5.34
CA ILE A 221 -5.18 9.81 -6.60
C ILE A 221 -6.60 9.23 -6.63
N LYS A 222 -7.59 10.09 -6.49
CA LYS A 222 -9.01 9.68 -6.52
C LYS A 222 -9.50 9.59 -7.96
N ILE A 223 -10.15 8.48 -8.31
CA ILE A 223 -10.70 8.22 -9.66
C ILE A 223 -11.96 9.04 -9.95
N GLY A 224 -12.69 9.47 -8.93
CA GLY A 224 -13.92 10.22 -9.07
C GLY A 224 -13.75 11.69 -9.44
N TRP A 225 -12.54 12.21 -9.52
CA TRP A 225 -12.31 13.59 -9.95
C TRP A 225 -12.48 13.74 -11.46
N THR A 226 -13.19 14.79 -11.86
CA THR A 226 -13.20 15.25 -13.24
C THR A 226 -11.84 15.89 -13.61
N VAL A 227 -11.56 16.04 -14.88
CA VAL A 227 -10.33 16.67 -15.38
C VAL A 227 -10.19 18.09 -14.83
N GLU A 228 -11.28 18.85 -14.77
CA GLU A 228 -11.26 20.22 -14.28
C GLU A 228 -10.97 20.29 -12.78
N GLU A 229 -11.59 19.43 -11.97
CA GLU A 229 -11.31 19.34 -10.53
C GLU A 229 -9.84 18.99 -10.27
N VAL A 230 -9.26 18.07 -11.05
CA VAL A 230 -7.83 17.71 -10.91
C VAL A 230 -6.92 18.88 -11.25
N LYS A 231 -7.22 19.63 -12.33
CA LYS A 231 -6.44 20.82 -12.69
C LYS A 231 -6.50 21.91 -11.61
N VAL A 232 -7.70 22.22 -11.13
CA VAL A 232 -7.89 23.18 -10.03
C VAL A 232 -7.13 22.74 -8.78
N ARG A 233 -7.20 21.44 -8.45
CA ARG A 233 -6.45 20.86 -7.33
C ARG A 233 -4.95 20.99 -7.53
N ALA A 234 -4.42 20.65 -8.69
CA ALA A 234 -3.00 20.71 -8.99
C ALA A 234 -2.44 22.15 -8.87
N GLU A 235 -3.16 23.14 -9.43
CA GLU A 235 -2.78 24.54 -9.32
C GLU A 235 -2.86 25.05 -7.87
N LYS A 236 -3.86 24.63 -7.12
CA LYS A 236 -3.97 24.93 -5.69
C LYS A 236 -2.79 24.34 -4.91
N MET A 237 -2.44 23.07 -5.14
CA MET A 237 -1.28 22.44 -4.53
C MET A 237 0.00 23.22 -4.85
N LYS A 238 0.23 23.57 -6.12
CA LYS A 238 1.36 24.39 -6.57
C LYS A 238 1.43 25.72 -5.81
N ALA A 239 0.33 26.47 -5.78
CA ALA A 239 0.28 27.77 -5.10
C ALA A 239 0.61 27.67 -3.61
N VAL A 240 0.04 26.66 -2.92
CA VAL A 240 0.30 26.41 -1.50
C VAL A 240 1.76 26.02 -1.26
N ILE A 241 2.32 25.14 -2.09
CA ILE A 241 3.72 24.72 -1.96
C ILE A 241 4.65 25.94 -2.15
N ILE A 242 4.47 26.72 -3.21
CA ILE A 242 5.29 27.91 -3.48
C ILE A 242 5.20 28.93 -2.33
N SER A 243 4.02 29.12 -1.74
CA SER A 243 3.86 30.07 -0.63
C SER A 243 4.49 29.58 0.69
N ALA A 244 4.74 28.29 0.81
CA ALA A 244 5.36 27.68 1.98
C ALA A 244 6.87 27.45 1.83
N LEU A 245 7.39 27.45 0.59
CA LEU A 245 8.82 27.42 0.30
C LEU A 245 9.49 28.75 0.64
#